data_0a9b9a198cb45f2f8e3d241a5810d7ec
#
_entry.id   0a9b9a198cb45f2f8e3d241a5810d7ec
#
_cell.length_a   1.000
_cell.length_b   1.000
_cell.length_c   1.000
_cell.angle_alpha   90.00
_cell.angle_beta   90.00
_cell.angle_gamma   90.00
#
_symmetry.space_group_name_H-M   'P 1'
#
loop_
_entity.id
_entity.type
_entity.pdbx_description
1 polymer ?
#
loop_
_entity_poly.entity_id
_entity_poly.type
_entity_poly.pdbx_seq_one_letter_code
_entity_poly.pdbx_strand_id
1 'polypeptide(L)'
;MRSGAAVRSCQKVCRCLLSGFGGRVDGGQPEPLTEGSSLLGGPPSSHAELPGGSEPSEAPESGEGSETLVEICQRRHFLNGTQRRVSRDSLLSGCHAGFGPLGFELRKNLVAEWWSSVVVFREQVFPVDALHHESGPSLPGDNAFRLVAAETLREILQDKELSKEQLVAFLENLLKTSGKLRENLLHGALERYVNCLDLVNKRLPYGLAQIGVCFHPASDTKQTPNGVKRIGETTEASLVWFTSARTASQWLDFWLRHRLLWWRKFAVSPSNFSSSDCQDEEGRKGNKLYYNFPWGKEPIETLWNLGDQELLHMYPGNVSQLHGRDGRKNVVPSVLSINGDLDRGMLAYLYDSFQLTENSFTRKKNLHRKVLKLHPCLAPIKVALDMGKGPTVELRQVCQGLFNELLESGISVWPGYLETAQSSLEQLYSKYDEMSILFTVLITDATLENGLIHLRSRDTTMKEMMHISKVKDFLTKYISSAKNV
;
A
#
# COMPACT_ATOMS: atom_id res chain seq x y z
N MET A 1 36.66 -16.57 4.48
CA MET A 1 37.26 -15.41 3.80
C MET A 1 36.63 -15.22 2.43
N ARG A 2 35.35 -14.84 2.30
CA ARG A 2 34.68 -14.46 1.03
C ARG A 2 33.46 -13.57 1.27
N SER A 3 33.51 -12.63 2.22
CA SER A 3 32.41 -11.66 2.46
C SER A 3 32.81 -10.19 2.31
N GLY A 4 34.07 -9.92 1.92
CA GLY A 4 34.58 -8.54 1.84
C GLY A 4 34.41 -7.84 0.50
N ALA A 5 34.00 -8.53 -0.57
CA ALA A 5 33.93 -7.96 -1.93
C ALA A 5 32.57 -7.32 -2.24
N ALA A 6 31.47 -7.82 -1.67
CA ALA A 6 30.12 -7.29 -1.91
C ALA A 6 29.87 -5.92 -1.24
N VAL A 7 30.49 -5.68 -0.09
CA VAL A 7 30.32 -4.42 0.65
C VAL A 7 31.04 -3.25 -0.02
N ARG A 8 32.15 -3.51 -0.70
CA ARG A 8 32.92 -2.44 -1.39
C ARG A 8 32.30 -1.99 -2.72
N SER A 9 31.48 -2.83 -3.35
CA SER A 9 30.78 -2.48 -4.60
C SER A 9 29.61 -1.52 -4.34
N CYS A 10 28.92 -1.66 -3.20
CA CYS A 10 27.80 -0.79 -2.83
C CYS A 10 28.26 0.63 -2.46
N GLN A 11 29.44 0.80 -1.87
CA GLN A 11 29.98 2.13 -1.51
C GLN A 11 30.41 2.97 -2.71
N LYS A 12 30.74 2.35 -3.85
CA LYS A 12 31.10 3.10 -5.08
C LYS A 12 29.88 3.67 -5.82
N VAL A 13 28.75 2.99 -5.77
CA VAL A 13 27.51 3.48 -6.40
C VAL A 13 26.90 4.66 -5.66
N CYS A 14 26.97 4.70 -4.32
CA CYS A 14 26.49 5.82 -3.53
C CYS A 14 27.29 7.13 -3.72
N ARG A 15 28.59 7.04 -4.03
CA ARG A 15 29.41 8.26 -4.26
C ARG A 15 29.15 8.95 -5.59
N CYS A 16 28.68 8.23 -6.60
CA CYS A 16 28.38 8.81 -7.92
C CYS A 16 27.04 9.57 -7.96
N LEU A 17 26.12 9.31 -7.03
CA LEU A 17 24.81 10.00 -6.96
C LEU A 17 24.84 11.31 -6.17
N LEU A 18 25.89 11.58 -5.39
CA LEU A 18 26.02 12.82 -4.58
C LEU A 18 26.87 13.91 -5.25
N SER A 19 27.50 13.66 -6.40
CA SER A 19 28.34 14.63 -7.13
C SER A 19 27.66 15.31 -8.33
N GLY A 20 26.37 15.08 -8.55
CA GLY A 20 25.64 15.53 -9.75
C GLY A 20 24.80 16.81 -9.61
N PHE A 21 24.79 17.48 -8.46
CA PHE A 21 24.02 18.73 -8.28
C PHE A 21 24.95 19.92 -7.92
N GLY A 22 25.59 20.44 -8.94
CA GLY A 22 26.37 21.68 -8.88
C GLY A 22 26.39 22.35 -10.23
N GLY A 23 25.25 22.80 -10.75
CA GLY A 23 25.13 23.60 -11.98
C GLY A 23 24.66 25.00 -11.63
N ARG A 24 25.52 25.99 -11.93
CA ARG A 24 25.28 27.42 -11.82
C ARG A 24 24.08 27.83 -12.66
N VAL A 25 23.23 28.67 -12.08
CA VAL A 25 22.16 29.40 -12.77
C VAL A 25 22.73 30.78 -13.14
N ASP A 26 22.92 31.03 -14.44
CA ASP A 26 23.12 32.37 -14.99
C ASP A 26 21.76 33.00 -15.28
N GLY A 27 21.64 34.26 -14.87
CA GLY A 27 20.43 35.02 -14.98
C GLY A 27 20.20 35.57 -16.40
N GLY A 28 18.94 35.50 -16.82
CA GLY A 28 18.41 36.19 -17.97
C GLY A 28 17.00 36.68 -17.68
N GLN A 29 16.83 38.00 -17.55
CA GLN A 29 15.52 38.64 -17.47
C GLN A 29 14.83 38.61 -18.85
N PRO A 30 13.51 38.48 -18.90
CA PRO A 30 12.75 38.94 -20.06
C PRO A 30 12.02 40.26 -19.76
N GLU A 31 12.15 41.20 -20.68
CA GLU A 31 11.40 42.45 -20.77
C GLU A 31 9.94 42.24 -21.17
N PRO A 32 9.07 43.25 -20.92
CA PRO A 32 7.63 43.17 -21.10
C PRO A 32 7.18 43.62 -22.50
N LEU A 33 6.13 43.00 -23.01
CA LEU A 33 5.39 43.49 -24.17
C LEU A 33 3.98 43.94 -23.80
N THR A 34 3.71 45.12 -24.25
CA THR A 34 2.60 46.06 -24.10
C THR A 34 1.26 45.63 -24.66
N GLU A 35 0.27 46.12 -24.00
CA GLU A 35 -1.13 46.49 -24.29
C GLU A 35 -1.63 46.53 -25.76
N GLY A 36 -2.91 46.14 -25.91
CA GLY A 36 -3.75 46.47 -27.06
C GLY A 36 -5.23 46.34 -26.72
N SER A 37 -5.83 47.50 -26.49
CA SER A 37 -7.21 47.81 -26.12
C SER A 37 -8.20 47.67 -27.27
N SER A 38 -9.47 47.50 -26.95
CA SER A 38 -10.70 48.25 -27.27
C SER A 38 -11.91 47.36 -27.62
N LEU A 39 -12.97 47.54 -26.95
CA LEU A 39 -14.12 48.43 -26.88
C LEU A 39 -15.42 47.88 -27.49
N LEU A 40 -16.49 48.00 -26.70
CA LEU A 40 -17.90 48.35 -26.97
C LEU A 40 -18.86 47.19 -27.40
N GLY A 41 -19.92 46.96 -26.67
CA GLY A 41 -21.19 47.56 -26.56
C GLY A 41 -22.24 46.73 -25.83
N GLY A 42 -22.93 47.33 -24.88
CA GLY A 42 -24.12 46.75 -24.23
C GLY A 42 -25.38 47.44 -24.73
N PRO A 43 -26.47 47.49 -23.94
CA PRO A 43 -27.52 46.50 -23.67
C PRO A 43 -28.90 47.00 -24.24
N PRO A 44 -30.15 46.81 -23.75
CA PRO A 44 -30.77 45.96 -22.72
C PRO A 44 -32.14 45.35 -23.12
N SER A 45 -32.78 44.65 -22.22
CA SER A 45 -34.17 44.76 -21.73
C SER A 45 -34.88 43.41 -21.50
N SER A 46 -35.18 43.19 -20.25
CA SER A 46 -36.48 43.01 -19.54
C SER A 46 -37.48 42.02 -20.16
N HIS A 47 -37.82 40.99 -19.41
CA HIS A 47 -39.16 40.77 -18.86
C HIS A 47 -39.16 39.63 -17.80
N ALA A 48 -39.87 39.88 -16.73
CA ALA A 48 -40.10 38.99 -15.62
C ALA A 48 -41.20 37.97 -15.95
N GLU A 49 -41.10 36.78 -15.36
CA GLU A 49 -42.18 36.03 -14.74
C GLU A 49 -41.68 34.82 -13.97
N LEU A 50 -42.07 34.65 -12.72
CA LEU A 50 -41.99 33.52 -11.80
C LEU A 50 -43.42 32.98 -11.64
N PRO A 51 -43.64 31.75 -11.08
CA PRO A 51 -42.81 30.68 -10.59
C PRO A 51 -43.30 29.29 -11.02
N GLY A 52 -42.39 28.35 -11.07
CA GLY A 52 -42.71 26.93 -11.18
C GLY A 52 -41.64 26.13 -10.46
N GLY A 53 -42.03 25.41 -9.41
CA GLY A 53 -41.10 24.63 -8.56
C GLY A 53 -40.31 23.62 -9.35
N SER A 54 -39.01 23.70 -9.25
CA SER A 54 -38.08 22.66 -9.69
C SER A 54 -37.59 21.91 -8.47
N GLU A 55 -37.89 20.62 -8.47
CA GLU A 55 -37.26 19.63 -7.61
C GLU A 55 -35.73 19.73 -7.71
N PRO A 56 -34.98 19.46 -6.63
CA PRO A 56 -33.52 19.46 -6.69
C PRO A 56 -33.09 18.33 -7.60
N SER A 57 -32.37 18.66 -8.69
CA SER A 57 -31.68 17.71 -9.53
C SER A 57 -30.71 16.91 -8.68
N GLU A 58 -30.98 15.63 -8.52
CA GLU A 58 -30.04 14.66 -7.96
C GLU A 58 -28.71 14.77 -8.70
N ALA A 59 -27.65 15.02 -7.95
CA ALA A 59 -26.30 14.91 -8.47
C ALA A 59 -26.08 13.47 -8.97
N PRO A 60 -25.35 13.25 -10.09
CA PRO A 60 -25.14 11.94 -10.61
C PRO A 60 -24.45 11.06 -9.57
N GLU A 61 -25.10 9.93 -9.26
CA GLU A 61 -24.56 8.92 -8.36
C GLU A 61 -23.16 8.49 -8.77
N SER A 62 -22.17 8.87 -7.99
CA SER A 62 -20.77 8.42 -8.11
C SER A 62 -20.58 6.93 -7.73
N GLY A 63 -21.66 6.17 -7.60
CA GLY A 63 -21.64 4.80 -7.08
C GLY A 63 -21.35 3.70 -8.11
N GLU A 64 -21.72 3.86 -9.38
CA GLU A 64 -21.63 2.78 -10.37
C GLU A 64 -20.19 2.33 -10.69
N GLY A 65 -19.22 3.25 -10.71
CA GLY A 65 -17.82 2.90 -10.99
C GLY A 65 -17.15 2.14 -9.84
N SER A 66 -17.54 2.43 -8.61
CA SER A 66 -16.99 1.82 -7.40
C SER A 66 -17.48 0.36 -7.22
N GLU A 67 -18.77 0.10 -7.41
CA GLU A 67 -19.32 -1.26 -7.36
C GLU A 67 -18.71 -2.15 -8.44
N THR A 68 -18.54 -1.64 -9.63
CA THR A 68 -17.92 -2.37 -10.74
C THR A 68 -16.47 -2.80 -10.45
N LEU A 69 -15.67 -1.97 -9.78
CA LEU A 69 -14.31 -2.32 -9.40
C LEU A 69 -14.28 -3.46 -8.38
N VAL A 70 -15.12 -3.39 -7.34
CA VAL A 70 -15.17 -4.44 -6.30
C VAL A 70 -15.58 -5.78 -6.90
N GLU A 71 -16.55 -5.79 -7.81
CA GLU A 71 -16.96 -7.02 -8.54
C GLU A 71 -15.81 -7.60 -9.37
N ILE A 72 -15.04 -6.75 -10.07
CA ILE A 72 -13.85 -7.18 -10.80
C ILE A 72 -12.82 -7.76 -9.85
N CYS A 73 -12.53 -7.07 -8.73
CA CYS A 73 -11.57 -7.54 -7.74
C CYS A 73 -11.95 -8.89 -7.14
N GLN A 74 -13.24 -9.15 -6.89
CA GLN A 74 -13.73 -10.46 -6.44
C GLN A 74 -13.62 -11.52 -7.55
N ARG A 75 -14.10 -11.22 -8.75
CA ARG A 75 -14.06 -12.14 -9.89
C ARG A 75 -12.63 -12.50 -10.31
N ARG A 76 -11.69 -11.57 -10.16
CA ARG A 76 -10.27 -11.76 -10.52
C ARG A 76 -9.38 -12.08 -9.33
N HIS A 77 -9.96 -12.47 -8.21
CA HIS A 77 -9.23 -12.95 -7.03
C HIS A 77 -8.24 -11.95 -6.42
N PHE A 78 -8.52 -10.66 -6.52
CA PHE A 78 -7.84 -9.66 -5.67
C PHE A 78 -8.44 -9.65 -4.27
N LEU A 79 -9.77 -9.81 -4.18
CA LEU A 79 -10.50 -9.91 -2.92
C LEU A 79 -11.18 -11.28 -2.82
N ASN A 80 -11.20 -11.83 -1.62
CA ASN A 80 -11.97 -13.02 -1.31
C ASN A 80 -13.45 -12.67 -1.09
N GLY A 81 -14.33 -13.66 -1.27
CA GLY A 81 -15.76 -13.54 -0.97
C GLY A 81 -16.64 -13.53 -2.20
N THR A 82 -17.48 -14.55 -2.33
CA THR A 82 -18.39 -14.74 -3.47
C THR A 82 -19.84 -14.44 -3.14
N GLN A 83 -20.24 -14.34 -1.85
CA GLN A 83 -21.65 -14.34 -1.44
C GLN A 83 -22.13 -13.08 -0.68
N ARG A 84 -21.25 -12.15 -0.31
CA ARG A 84 -21.65 -10.90 0.33
C ARG A 84 -21.07 -9.72 -0.42
N ARG A 85 -21.89 -8.72 -0.70
CA ARG A 85 -21.40 -7.41 -1.13
C ARG A 85 -20.39 -6.92 -0.09
N VAL A 86 -19.15 -6.77 -0.48
CA VAL A 86 -18.11 -6.21 0.38
C VAL A 86 -18.42 -4.73 0.51
N SER A 87 -18.79 -4.30 1.71
CA SER A 87 -19.09 -2.89 1.97
C SER A 87 -17.80 -2.07 2.03
N ARG A 88 -17.88 -0.78 1.73
CA ARG A 88 -16.80 0.19 1.94
C ARG A 88 -16.21 0.08 3.36
N ASP A 89 -17.08 0.13 4.36
CA ASP A 89 -16.66 0.13 5.77
C ASP A 89 -15.93 -1.17 6.14
N SER A 90 -16.36 -2.31 5.57
CA SER A 90 -15.68 -3.60 5.73
C SER A 90 -14.28 -3.59 5.10
N LEU A 91 -14.08 -2.95 3.94
CA LEU A 91 -12.77 -2.83 3.30
C LEU A 91 -11.82 -1.93 4.09
N LEU A 92 -12.32 -0.79 4.55
CA LEU A 92 -11.51 0.21 5.27
C LEU A 92 -11.16 -0.21 6.70
N SER A 93 -12.00 -1.04 7.32
CA SER A 93 -11.79 -1.53 8.69
C SER A 93 -11.06 -2.87 8.79
N GLY A 94 -10.65 -3.46 7.66
CA GLY A 94 -10.01 -4.77 7.65
C GLY A 94 -10.94 -5.94 8.05
N CYS A 95 -12.27 -5.72 8.01
CA CYS A 95 -13.27 -6.75 8.34
C CYS A 95 -13.79 -7.52 7.13
N HIS A 96 -13.05 -7.54 6.04
CA HIS A 96 -13.37 -8.31 4.84
C HIS A 96 -12.85 -9.76 4.92
N ALA A 97 -13.24 -10.60 3.96
CA ALA A 97 -12.86 -12.02 3.92
C ALA A 97 -11.38 -12.26 3.53
N GLY A 98 -10.55 -11.21 3.52
CA GLY A 98 -9.15 -11.26 3.13
C GLY A 98 -8.93 -11.07 1.62
N PHE A 99 -7.67 -11.14 1.23
CA PHE A 99 -7.25 -10.99 -0.15
C PHE A 99 -7.14 -12.35 -0.84
N GLY A 100 -7.55 -12.39 -2.11
CA GLY A 100 -7.31 -13.56 -2.96
C GLY A 100 -5.86 -13.62 -3.46
N PRO A 101 -5.50 -14.62 -4.28
CA PRO A 101 -4.12 -14.81 -4.74
C PRO A 101 -3.50 -13.59 -5.41
N LEU A 102 -4.23 -12.87 -6.28
CA LEU A 102 -3.71 -11.67 -6.92
C LEU A 102 -3.60 -10.48 -5.95
N GLY A 103 -4.53 -10.36 -5.01
CA GLY A 103 -4.46 -9.34 -3.96
C GLY A 103 -3.29 -9.59 -3.00
N PHE A 104 -3.04 -10.84 -2.64
CA PHE A 104 -1.89 -11.23 -1.83
C PHE A 104 -0.56 -10.87 -2.51
N GLU A 105 -0.40 -11.20 -3.80
CA GLU A 105 0.82 -10.85 -4.54
C GLU A 105 0.97 -9.34 -4.73
N LEU A 106 -0.13 -8.60 -4.94
CA LEU A 106 -0.12 -7.13 -4.98
C LEU A 106 0.39 -6.55 -3.65
N ARG A 107 -0.15 -7.03 -2.51
CA ARG A 107 0.28 -6.61 -1.17
C ARG A 107 1.75 -6.95 -0.93
N LYS A 108 2.18 -8.14 -1.28
CA LYS A 108 3.58 -8.58 -1.18
C LYS A 108 4.52 -7.66 -1.97
N ASN A 109 4.15 -7.27 -3.19
CA ASN A 109 4.92 -6.34 -4.00
C ASN A 109 4.98 -4.94 -3.35
N LEU A 110 3.87 -4.44 -2.81
CA LEU A 110 3.81 -3.17 -2.10
C LEU A 110 4.69 -3.18 -0.83
N VAL A 111 4.62 -4.25 -0.05
CA VAL A 111 5.50 -4.51 1.10
C VAL A 111 6.97 -4.47 0.69
N ALA A 112 7.34 -5.14 -0.40
CA ALA A 112 8.73 -5.18 -0.89
C ALA A 112 9.24 -3.80 -1.31
N GLU A 113 8.41 -3.00 -2.00
CA GLU A 113 8.75 -1.64 -2.40
C GLU A 113 8.87 -0.69 -1.18
N TRP A 114 7.98 -0.83 -0.18
CA TRP A 114 8.08 -0.07 1.06
C TRP A 114 9.38 -0.41 1.80
N TRP A 115 9.65 -1.71 1.96
CA TRP A 115 10.85 -2.21 2.65
C TRP A 115 12.14 -1.74 1.97
N SER A 116 12.19 -1.81 0.66
CA SER A 116 13.33 -1.31 -0.12
C SER A 116 13.55 0.19 0.11
N SER A 117 12.48 0.99 0.10
CA SER A 117 12.54 2.44 0.26
C SER A 117 12.94 2.90 1.67
N VAL A 118 12.53 2.17 2.70
CA VAL A 118 12.68 2.59 4.10
C VAL A 118 13.86 1.91 4.78
N VAL A 119 14.12 0.63 4.46
CA VAL A 119 15.14 -0.17 5.17
C VAL A 119 16.39 -0.38 4.30
N VAL A 120 16.22 -0.97 3.10
CA VAL A 120 17.37 -1.45 2.31
C VAL A 120 18.30 -0.31 1.87
N PHE A 121 17.73 0.82 1.47
CA PHE A 121 18.50 1.96 0.98
C PHE A 121 18.86 2.98 2.07
N ARG A 122 18.78 2.59 3.36
CA ARG A 122 19.06 3.48 4.50
C ARG A 122 20.00 2.85 5.49
N GLU A 123 21.15 3.49 5.71
CA GLU A 123 22.19 3.01 6.64
C GLU A 123 21.78 3.09 8.13
N GLN A 124 20.79 3.92 8.44
CA GLN A 124 20.38 4.24 9.81
C GLN A 124 19.04 3.63 10.22
N VAL A 125 18.47 2.74 9.40
CA VAL A 125 17.22 2.05 9.70
C VAL A 125 17.46 0.57 9.89
N PHE A 126 17.01 0.04 11.02
CA PHE A 126 17.16 -1.36 11.37
C PHE A 126 15.79 -2.04 11.41
N PRO A 127 15.69 -3.26 10.88
CA PRO A 127 14.48 -4.05 11.05
C PRO A 127 14.31 -4.54 12.47
N VAL A 128 13.09 -4.50 12.96
CA VAL A 128 12.71 -5.12 14.24
C VAL A 128 11.46 -5.97 14.05
N ASP A 129 11.30 -6.93 14.95
CA ASP A 129 10.11 -7.77 15.03
C ASP A 129 9.50 -7.64 16.42
N ALA A 130 8.18 -7.70 16.50
CA ALA A 130 7.44 -7.64 17.74
C ALA A 130 6.29 -8.64 17.74
N LEU A 131 5.95 -9.12 18.92
CA LEU A 131 4.83 -10.06 19.07
C LEU A 131 3.50 -9.41 18.67
N HIS A 132 2.52 -10.23 18.27
CA HIS A 132 1.18 -9.78 17.92
C HIS A 132 0.35 -9.36 19.14
N HIS A 133 0.85 -9.64 20.33
CA HIS A 133 0.22 -9.26 21.60
C HIS A 133 1.22 -8.54 22.50
N GLU A 134 0.70 -7.65 23.28
CA GLU A 134 1.43 -6.86 24.25
C GLU A 134 1.05 -7.33 25.66
N SER A 135 2.03 -7.40 26.56
CA SER A 135 1.81 -7.68 27.98
C SER A 135 1.84 -6.33 28.72
N GLY A 136 0.75 -5.96 29.35
CA GLY A 136 0.70 -4.70 30.09
C GLY A 136 -0.63 -4.51 30.83
N PRO A 137 -0.64 -3.63 31.85
CA PRO A 137 -1.85 -3.32 32.58
C PRO A 137 -2.89 -2.65 31.65
N SER A 138 -4.16 -3.01 31.87
CA SER A 138 -5.28 -2.38 31.21
C SER A 138 -5.45 -0.95 31.73
N LEU A 139 -5.49 0.02 30.83
CA LEU A 139 -5.88 1.39 31.17
C LEU A 139 -7.42 1.49 31.22
N PRO A 140 -8.00 2.28 32.11
CA PRO A 140 -9.43 2.53 32.11
C PRO A 140 -9.87 3.18 30.76
N GLY A 141 -10.85 2.58 30.08
CA GLY A 141 -11.30 3.03 28.78
C GLY A 141 -10.61 2.38 27.58
N ASP A 142 -9.68 1.45 27.79
CA ASP A 142 -9.01 0.70 26.74
C ASP A 142 -10.02 -0.22 26.01
N ASN A 143 -10.27 0.05 24.73
CA ASN A 143 -11.15 -0.74 23.85
C ASN A 143 -10.44 -1.92 23.17
N ALA A 144 -9.23 -2.20 23.57
CA ALA A 144 -8.41 -3.24 22.95
C ALA A 144 -8.99 -4.64 23.11
N PHE A 145 -8.72 -5.48 22.14
CA PHE A 145 -9.03 -6.90 22.21
C PHE A 145 -8.02 -7.63 23.10
N ARG A 146 -8.55 -8.55 23.93
CA ARG A 146 -7.72 -9.34 24.83
C ARG A 146 -7.83 -10.82 24.54
N LEU A 147 -6.70 -11.50 24.67
CA LEU A 147 -6.58 -12.95 24.49
C LEU A 147 -6.82 -13.66 25.81
N VAL A 148 -7.91 -14.37 25.91
CA VAL A 148 -8.27 -15.17 27.09
C VAL A 148 -8.43 -16.62 26.65
N ALA A 149 -7.84 -17.55 27.40
CA ALA A 149 -8.05 -18.97 27.16
C ALA A 149 -9.52 -19.32 27.43
N ALA A 150 -10.17 -19.94 26.47
CA ALA A 150 -11.59 -20.28 26.57
C ALA A 150 -11.87 -21.26 27.71
N GLU A 151 -10.93 -22.13 28.04
CA GLU A 151 -11.04 -23.07 29.15
C GLU A 151 -11.05 -22.38 30.51
N THR A 152 -10.11 -21.46 30.74
CA THR A 152 -10.05 -20.64 31.96
C THR A 152 -11.32 -19.83 32.16
N LEU A 153 -11.87 -19.25 31.10
CA LEU A 153 -13.13 -18.53 31.16
C LEU A 153 -14.30 -19.51 31.49
N ARG A 154 -14.30 -20.70 30.91
CA ARG A 154 -15.33 -21.73 31.17
C ARG A 154 -15.27 -22.23 32.60
N GLU A 155 -14.09 -22.50 33.16
CA GLU A 155 -13.89 -22.91 34.55
C GLU A 155 -14.44 -21.87 35.52
N ILE A 156 -14.10 -20.59 35.33
CA ILE A 156 -14.59 -19.47 36.15
C ILE A 156 -16.13 -19.37 36.09
N LEU A 157 -16.73 -19.53 34.90
CA LEU A 157 -18.17 -19.41 34.71
C LEU A 157 -18.95 -20.63 35.19
N GLN A 158 -18.33 -21.82 35.34
CA GLN A 158 -18.94 -23.03 35.83
C GLN A 158 -18.88 -23.19 37.34
N ASP A 159 -18.01 -22.40 38.01
CA ASP A 159 -17.91 -22.44 39.46
C ASP A 159 -19.16 -21.81 40.12
N LYS A 160 -20.00 -22.68 40.70
CA LYS A 160 -21.28 -22.28 41.30
C LYS A 160 -21.11 -21.74 42.74
N GLU A 161 -19.92 -21.83 43.32
CA GLU A 161 -19.64 -21.36 44.67
C GLU A 161 -19.18 -19.89 44.70
N LEU A 162 -18.84 -19.31 43.53
CA LEU A 162 -18.41 -17.92 43.43
C LEU A 162 -19.58 -16.96 43.63
N SER A 163 -19.43 -16.02 44.54
CA SER A 163 -20.33 -14.88 44.61
C SER A 163 -20.19 -13.98 43.36
N LYS A 164 -21.20 -13.17 43.08
CA LYS A 164 -21.19 -12.25 41.94
C LYS A 164 -19.99 -11.26 42.01
N GLU A 165 -19.65 -10.79 43.21
CA GLU A 165 -18.52 -9.86 43.43
C GLU A 165 -17.18 -10.58 43.16
N GLN A 166 -17.05 -11.83 43.61
CA GLN A 166 -15.86 -12.64 43.36
C GLN A 166 -15.69 -12.94 41.86
N LEU A 167 -16.80 -13.29 41.18
CA LEU A 167 -16.78 -13.51 39.74
C LEU A 167 -16.29 -12.24 38.97
N VAL A 168 -16.82 -11.07 39.33
CA VAL A 168 -16.37 -9.82 38.70
C VAL A 168 -14.90 -9.58 38.96
N ALA A 169 -14.43 -9.76 40.19
CA ALA A 169 -13.02 -9.57 40.53
C ALA A 169 -12.10 -10.54 39.78
N PHE A 170 -12.51 -11.82 39.62
CA PHE A 170 -11.77 -12.79 38.81
C PHE A 170 -11.70 -12.40 37.34
N LEU A 171 -12.82 -11.98 36.74
CA LEU A 171 -12.87 -11.54 35.35
C LEU A 171 -12.01 -10.27 35.13
N GLU A 172 -12.09 -9.30 36.03
CA GLU A 172 -11.23 -8.11 35.98
C GLU A 172 -9.73 -8.47 36.07
N ASN A 173 -9.37 -9.38 36.97
CA ASN A 173 -7.98 -9.83 37.08
C ASN A 173 -7.54 -10.61 35.84
N LEU A 174 -8.40 -11.48 35.30
CA LEU A 174 -8.14 -12.19 34.06
C LEU A 174 -7.92 -11.22 32.89
N LEU A 175 -8.75 -10.18 32.75
CA LEU A 175 -8.57 -9.15 31.75
C LEU A 175 -7.28 -8.33 31.96
N LYS A 176 -6.91 -8.01 33.20
CA LYS A 176 -5.66 -7.28 33.51
C LYS A 176 -4.41 -8.10 33.20
N THR A 177 -4.47 -9.42 33.34
CA THR A 177 -3.31 -10.32 33.13
C THR A 177 -3.25 -10.92 31.73
N SER A 178 -4.35 -10.85 30.95
CA SER A 178 -4.41 -11.36 29.58
C SER A 178 -3.63 -10.49 28.60
N GLY A 179 -3.04 -11.10 27.57
CA GLY A 179 -2.36 -10.39 26.50
C GLY A 179 -3.33 -9.50 25.70
N LYS A 180 -2.92 -8.29 25.39
CA LYS A 180 -3.64 -7.33 24.55
C LYS A 180 -3.20 -7.52 23.09
N LEU A 181 -4.12 -7.66 22.15
CA LEU A 181 -3.78 -7.62 20.72
C LEU A 181 -3.29 -6.23 20.35
N ARG A 182 -2.18 -6.14 19.62
CA ARG A 182 -1.58 -4.86 19.23
C ARG A 182 -2.47 -4.10 18.27
N GLU A 183 -2.70 -2.84 18.55
CA GLU A 183 -3.45 -1.90 17.68
C GLU A 183 -2.52 -1.16 16.72
N ASN A 184 -1.23 -1.08 17.03
CA ASN A 184 -0.19 -0.44 16.21
C ASN A 184 1.18 -1.10 16.46
N LEU A 185 2.17 -0.69 15.69
CA LEU A 185 3.52 -1.25 15.76
C LEU A 185 4.50 -0.40 16.58
N LEU A 186 4.05 0.72 17.15
CA LEU A 186 4.91 1.66 17.89
C LEU A 186 5.54 1.02 19.14
N HIS A 187 4.71 0.34 19.94
CA HIS A 187 5.13 -0.24 21.21
C HIS A 187 6.31 -1.21 21.04
N GLY A 188 6.22 -2.11 20.06
CA GLY A 188 7.30 -3.07 19.78
C GLY A 188 8.63 -2.42 19.38
N ALA A 189 8.58 -1.29 18.66
CA ALA A 189 9.80 -0.53 18.34
C ALA A 189 10.38 0.18 19.57
N LEU A 190 9.52 0.74 20.43
CA LEU A 190 9.96 1.39 21.68
C LEU A 190 10.62 0.39 22.64
N GLU A 191 10.07 -0.82 22.79
CA GLU A 191 10.67 -1.89 23.59
C GLU A 191 12.10 -2.26 23.13
N ARG A 192 12.39 -2.11 21.84
CA ARG A 192 13.70 -2.44 21.26
C ARG A 192 14.66 -1.27 21.26
N TYR A 193 14.22 -0.07 21.65
CA TYR A 193 15.02 1.15 21.56
C TYR A 193 16.40 1.02 22.23
N VAL A 194 16.43 0.63 23.52
CA VAL A 194 17.68 0.56 24.31
C VAL A 194 18.63 -0.47 23.70
N ASN A 195 18.11 -1.64 23.33
CA ASN A 195 18.93 -2.71 22.73
C ASN A 195 19.53 -2.31 21.37
N CYS A 196 18.77 -1.56 20.56
CA CYS A 196 19.22 -1.12 19.25
C CYS A 196 20.09 0.15 19.29
N LEU A 197 20.01 0.94 20.37
CA LEU A 197 20.83 2.14 20.55
C LEU A 197 22.33 1.82 20.55
N ASP A 198 22.71 0.67 21.08
CA ASP A 198 24.10 0.24 21.11
C ASP A 198 24.63 -0.16 19.71
N LEU A 199 23.77 -0.64 18.81
CA LEU A 199 24.13 -0.96 17.41
C LEU A 199 24.64 0.28 16.67
N VAL A 200 24.12 1.45 17.00
CA VAL A 200 24.52 2.74 16.42
C VAL A 200 25.55 3.48 17.26
N ASN A 201 26.17 2.82 18.25
CA ASN A 201 27.07 3.46 19.20
C ASN A 201 26.47 4.70 19.85
N LYS A 202 25.19 4.62 20.19
CA LYS A 202 24.37 5.70 20.77
C LYS A 202 24.24 6.95 19.90
N ARG A 203 24.51 6.88 18.60
CA ARG A 203 24.39 8.04 17.68
C ARG A 203 22.95 8.24 17.21
N LEU A 204 22.51 9.49 17.23
CA LEU A 204 21.24 9.94 16.66
C LEU A 204 21.52 10.71 15.35
N PRO A 205 20.59 10.69 14.37
CA PRO A 205 19.33 9.94 14.40
C PRO A 205 19.47 8.49 13.90
N TYR A 206 18.51 7.64 14.26
CA TYR A 206 18.35 6.31 13.67
C TYR A 206 16.87 5.89 13.73
N GLY A 207 16.50 4.85 12.99
CA GLY A 207 15.13 4.35 12.89
C GLY A 207 15.01 2.85 13.12
N LEU A 208 13.86 2.44 13.62
CA LEU A 208 13.43 1.05 13.72
C LEU A 208 12.19 0.85 12.84
N ALA A 209 12.25 -0.15 11.95
CA ALA A 209 11.20 -0.41 10.98
C ALA A 209 10.64 -1.82 11.13
N GLN A 210 9.34 -1.95 11.01
CA GLN A 210 8.64 -3.24 11.03
C GLN A 210 7.39 -3.22 10.14
N ILE A 211 6.96 -4.40 9.73
CA ILE A 211 5.68 -4.61 9.04
C ILE A 211 4.96 -5.72 9.78
N GLY A 212 3.68 -5.52 10.04
CA GLY A 212 2.92 -6.52 10.75
C GLY A 212 1.42 -6.28 10.71
N VAL A 213 0.67 -7.27 11.18
CA VAL A 213 -0.78 -7.17 11.30
C VAL A 213 -1.13 -6.45 12.59
N CYS A 214 -2.03 -5.47 12.49
CA CYS A 214 -2.62 -4.74 13.61
C CYS A 214 -4.12 -5.03 13.68
N PHE A 215 -4.69 -4.94 14.88
CA PHE A 215 -6.05 -5.37 15.17
C PHE A 215 -6.87 -4.17 15.67
N HIS A 216 -7.97 -3.88 15.00
CA HIS A 216 -8.82 -2.74 15.32
C HIS A 216 -10.27 -3.16 15.55
N PRO A 217 -11.01 -2.50 16.44
CA PRO A 217 -12.46 -2.71 16.52
C PRO A 217 -13.13 -2.23 15.23
N ALA A 218 -13.96 -3.08 14.63
CA ALA A 218 -14.73 -2.68 13.46
C ALA A 218 -15.71 -1.56 13.81
N SER A 219 -15.76 -0.54 12.95
CA SER A 219 -16.71 0.58 13.05
C SER A 219 -18.13 0.20 12.61
N ASP A 220 -18.48 -1.08 12.56
CA ASP A 220 -19.78 -1.54 12.08
C ASP A 220 -20.90 -1.01 13.01
N THR A 221 -21.68 -0.09 12.50
CA THR A 221 -22.89 0.47 13.16
C THR A 221 -24.01 -0.58 13.30
N LYS A 222 -23.89 -1.71 12.61
CA LYS A 222 -24.79 -2.85 12.77
C LYS A 222 -24.23 -3.76 13.86
N GLN A 223 -24.65 -3.49 15.10
CA GLN A 223 -24.42 -4.41 16.22
C GLN A 223 -24.80 -5.83 15.79
N THR A 224 -23.86 -6.76 15.90
CA THR A 224 -24.21 -8.16 15.86
C THR A 224 -25.26 -8.41 16.95
N PRO A 225 -26.27 -9.29 16.75
CA PRO A 225 -27.36 -9.51 17.71
C PRO A 225 -26.89 -9.77 19.15
N ASN A 226 -25.63 -10.15 19.33
CA ASN A 226 -25.03 -10.50 20.62
C ASN A 226 -24.06 -9.43 21.17
N GLY A 227 -24.00 -8.22 20.59
CA GLY A 227 -23.10 -7.16 21.07
C GLY A 227 -21.60 -7.43 20.86
N VAL A 228 -21.24 -8.50 20.17
CA VAL A 228 -19.83 -8.85 19.92
C VAL A 228 -19.24 -7.91 18.87
N LYS A 229 -18.20 -7.16 19.23
CA LYS A 229 -17.44 -6.34 18.30
C LYS A 229 -16.65 -7.25 17.35
N ARG A 230 -16.68 -6.94 16.05
CA ARG A 230 -15.85 -7.63 15.06
C ARG A 230 -14.43 -7.09 15.13
N ILE A 231 -13.45 -7.94 14.89
CA ILE A 231 -12.04 -7.58 14.81
C ILE A 231 -11.70 -7.29 13.35
N GLY A 232 -11.17 -6.12 13.09
CA GLY A 232 -10.55 -5.75 11.82
C GLY A 232 -9.05 -6.04 11.88
N GLU A 233 -8.52 -6.59 10.81
CA GLU A 233 -7.10 -6.89 10.64
C GLU A 233 -6.55 -6.06 9.50
N THR A 234 -5.51 -5.26 9.75
CA THR A 234 -4.83 -4.45 8.74
C THR A 234 -3.33 -4.72 8.76
N THR A 235 -2.72 -4.77 7.60
CA THR A 235 -1.26 -4.86 7.48
C THR A 235 -0.68 -3.46 7.49
N GLU A 236 0.07 -3.15 8.55
CA GLU A 236 0.72 -1.87 8.73
C GLU A 236 2.22 -1.96 8.52
N ALA A 237 2.80 -0.85 8.04
CA ALA A 237 4.23 -0.66 7.91
C ALA A 237 4.64 0.56 8.73
N SER A 238 5.47 0.34 9.73
CA SER A 238 5.87 1.35 10.71
C SER A 238 7.36 1.63 10.63
N LEU A 239 7.70 2.91 10.66
CA LEU A 239 9.03 3.42 10.93
C LEU A 239 8.99 4.32 12.16
N VAL A 240 9.71 3.96 13.19
CA VAL A 240 9.92 4.80 14.37
C VAL A 240 11.29 5.42 14.27
N TRP A 241 11.35 6.74 14.18
CA TRP A 241 12.58 7.51 13.99
C TRP A 241 12.94 8.26 15.25
N PHE A 242 14.14 7.99 15.77
CA PHE A 242 14.67 8.59 17.00
C PHE A 242 15.63 9.72 16.65
N THR A 243 15.35 10.93 17.09
CA THR A 243 16.16 12.11 16.78
C THR A 243 16.19 13.09 17.94
N SER A 244 17.08 14.09 17.92
CA SER A 244 17.03 15.12 18.95
C SER A 244 15.82 16.04 18.77
N ALA A 245 15.25 16.55 19.86
CA ALA A 245 14.11 17.48 19.83
C ALA A 245 14.36 18.69 18.92
N ARG A 246 15.63 19.13 18.83
CA ARG A 246 16.05 20.25 17.99
C ARG A 246 15.84 20.02 16.49
N THR A 247 15.99 18.78 16.03
CA THR A 247 15.91 18.41 14.61
C THR A 247 14.63 17.64 14.26
N ALA A 248 13.76 17.40 15.26
CA ALA A 248 12.55 16.58 15.09
C ALA A 248 11.62 17.11 13.98
N SER A 249 11.34 18.41 13.94
CA SER A 249 10.50 19.00 12.89
C SER A 249 11.11 18.86 11.49
N GLN A 250 12.43 19.02 11.36
CA GLN A 250 13.12 18.86 10.07
C GLN A 250 13.04 17.41 9.56
N TRP A 251 13.17 16.44 10.48
CA TRP A 251 13.04 15.02 10.12
C TRP A 251 11.60 14.64 9.82
N LEU A 252 10.62 15.23 10.52
CA LEU A 252 9.21 15.03 10.20
C LEU A 252 8.89 15.51 8.78
N ASP A 253 9.32 16.73 8.43
CA ASP A 253 9.17 17.29 7.07
C ASP A 253 9.89 16.46 6.01
N PHE A 254 11.09 15.97 6.32
CA PHE A 254 11.84 15.07 5.43
C PHE A 254 11.06 13.79 5.15
N TRP A 255 10.56 13.12 6.20
CA TRP A 255 9.79 11.89 6.04
C TRP A 255 8.47 12.14 5.35
N LEU A 256 7.77 13.21 5.64
CA LEU A 256 6.53 13.60 4.97
C LEU A 256 6.72 13.68 3.44
N ARG A 257 7.72 14.43 3.00
CA ARG A 257 8.03 14.58 1.55
C ARG A 257 8.42 13.24 0.93
N HIS A 258 9.28 12.50 1.60
CA HIS A 258 9.75 11.21 1.13
C HIS A 258 8.59 10.21 1.00
N ARG A 259 7.70 10.15 1.98
CA ARG A 259 6.55 9.22 1.96
C ARG A 259 5.52 9.62 0.91
N LEU A 260 5.21 10.90 0.80
CA LEU A 260 4.29 11.39 -0.23
C LEU A 260 4.80 11.11 -1.65
N LEU A 261 6.08 11.33 -1.91
CA LEU A 261 6.70 11.00 -3.20
C LEU A 261 6.68 9.50 -3.47
N TRP A 262 6.92 8.68 -2.45
CA TRP A 262 6.86 7.22 -2.58
C TRP A 262 5.46 6.73 -2.95
N TRP A 263 4.40 7.23 -2.32
CA TRP A 263 3.03 6.89 -2.69
C TRP A 263 2.69 7.34 -4.11
N ARG A 264 3.14 8.50 -4.51
CA ARG A 264 2.91 9.06 -5.85
C ARG A 264 3.65 8.32 -6.97
N LYS A 265 4.78 7.70 -6.66
CA LYS A 265 5.63 6.98 -7.62
C LYS A 265 4.89 5.90 -8.40
N PHE A 266 3.99 5.17 -7.74
CA PHE A 266 3.28 4.05 -8.36
C PHE A 266 1.87 4.41 -8.86
N ALA A 267 1.48 5.66 -8.73
CA ALA A 267 0.15 6.13 -9.04
C ALA A 267 -0.01 6.44 -10.54
N VAL A 268 -1.16 6.10 -11.09
CA VAL A 268 -1.60 6.57 -12.41
C VAL A 268 -1.97 8.05 -12.32
N SER A 269 -2.61 8.45 -11.22
CA SER A 269 -3.04 9.83 -10.95
C SER A 269 -2.40 10.34 -9.64
N PRO A 270 -1.13 10.80 -9.67
CA PRO A 270 -0.39 11.22 -8.47
C PRO A 270 -1.06 12.34 -7.67
N SER A 271 -1.91 13.15 -8.32
CA SER A 271 -2.70 14.24 -7.69
C SER A 271 -3.74 13.73 -6.68
N ASN A 272 -4.17 12.47 -6.77
CA ASN A 272 -5.09 11.87 -5.82
C ASN A 272 -4.45 11.61 -4.45
N PHE A 273 -3.11 11.62 -4.40
CA PHE A 273 -2.34 11.49 -3.16
C PHE A 273 -1.96 12.88 -2.64
N SER A 274 -2.43 13.21 -1.45
CA SER A 274 -2.25 14.52 -0.82
C SER A 274 -1.84 14.38 0.65
N SER A 275 -1.36 15.46 1.24
CA SER A 275 -1.04 15.54 2.68
C SER A 275 -1.78 16.70 3.33
N SER A 276 -2.05 16.59 4.62
CA SER A 276 -2.50 17.71 5.44
C SER A 276 -1.87 17.63 6.83
N ASP A 277 -1.67 18.81 7.42
CA ASP A 277 -1.27 18.92 8.80
C ASP A 277 -2.43 18.53 9.71
N CYS A 278 -2.12 17.97 10.87
CA CYS A 278 -3.07 17.63 11.90
C CYS A 278 -2.47 17.84 13.29
N GLN A 279 -3.36 17.94 14.27
CA GLN A 279 -3.00 17.95 15.69
C GLN A 279 -3.87 16.91 16.38
N ASP A 280 -3.34 16.25 17.40
CA ASP A 280 -4.13 15.40 18.27
C ASP A 280 -4.74 16.19 19.43
N GLU A 281 -5.47 15.50 20.30
CA GLU A 281 -6.11 16.08 21.48
C GLU A 281 -5.10 16.64 22.50
N GLU A 282 -3.88 16.16 22.48
CA GLU A 282 -2.77 16.60 23.33
C GLU A 282 -1.99 17.78 22.72
N GLY A 283 -2.38 18.24 21.53
CA GLY A 283 -1.73 19.34 20.82
C GLY A 283 -0.42 18.94 20.10
N ARG A 284 -0.12 17.64 19.99
CA ARG A 284 1.05 17.16 19.24
C ARG A 284 0.82 17.38 17.75
N LYS A 285 1.87 17.82 17.07
CA LYS A 285 1.82 18.10 15.63
C LYS A 285 2.12 16.84 14.83
N GLY A 286 1.33 16.63 13.78
CA GLY A 286 1.47 15.52 12.87
C GLY A 286 1.00 15.87 11.46
N ASN A 287 1.14 14.89 10.58
CA ASN A 287 0.70 14.96 9.20
C ASN A 287 -0.02 13.68 8.84
N LYS A 288 -1.03 13.78 8.00
CA LYS A 288 -1.70 12.61 7.41
C LYS A 288 -1.58 12.65 5.90
N LEU A 289 -1.23 11.52 5.31
CA LEU A 289 -1.27 11.29 3.88
C LEU A 289 -2.60 10.65 3.52
N TYR A 290 -3.23 11.15 2.47
CA TYR A 290 -4.56 10.73 2.03
C TYR A 290 -4.54 10.27 0.58
N TYR A 291 -5.43 9.34 0.27
CA TYR A 291 -5.86 9.08 -1.08
C TYR A 291 -7.32 9.56 -1.25
N ASN A 292 -7.62 10.14 -2.42
CA ASN A 292 -8.95 10.63 -2.75
C ASN A 292 -9.77 9.53 -3.44
N PHE A 293 -10.49 8.74 -2.63
CA PHE A 293 -11.41 7.71 -3.12
C PHE A 293 -12.67 8.35 -3.71
N PRO A 294 -13.48 7.60 -4.50
CA PRO A 294 -14.76 8.11 -5.03
C PRO A 294 -15.73 8.64 -3.97
N TRP A 295 -15.64 8.15 -2.73
CA TRP A 295 -16.47 8.58 -1.60
C TRP A 295 -15.82 9.61 -0.69
N GLY A 296 -14.61 10.07 -1.00
CA GLY A 296 -13.91 11.08 -0.22
C GLY A 296 -12.46 10.70 0.12
N LYS A 297 -11.81 11.58 0.87
CA LYS A 297 -10.41 11.40 1.28
C LYS A 297 -10.33 10.46 2.47
N GLU A 298 -9.50 9.41 2.35
CA GLU A 298 -9.20 8.49 3.43
C GLU A 298 -7.70 8.51 3.75
N PRO A 299 -7.31 8.49 5.03
CA PRO A 299 -5.90 8.48 5.41
C PRO A 299 -5.29 7.11 5.11
N ILE A 300 -4.10 7.12 4.48
CA ILE A 300 -3.32 5.92 4.15
C ILE A 300 -2.02 5.82 4.94
N GLU A 301 -1.52 6.93 5.47
CA GLU A 301 -0.32 6.98 6.29
C GLU A 301 -0.38 8.16 7.24
N THR A 302 0.14 8.01 8.45
CA THR A 302 0.19 9.04 9.48
C THR A 302 1.63 9.24 9.95
N LEU A 303 1.99 10.49 10.21
CA LEU A 303 3.31 10.87 10.73
C LEU A 303 3.09 11.76 11.96
N TRP A 304 3.66 11.36 13.09
CA TRP A 304 3.52 12.09 14.35
C TRP A 304 4.86 12.40 14.98
N ASN A 305 4.98 13.58 15.57
CA ASN A 305 6.04 13.89 16.51
C ASN A 305 5.50 13.70 17.94
N LEU A 306 5.87 12.59 18.55
CA LEU A 306 5.41 12.18 19.89
C LEU A 306 6.27 12.78 21.02
N GLY A 307 7.36 13.49 20.69
CA GLY A 307 8.31 13.96 21.70
C GLY A 307 9.07 12.80 22.34
N ASP A 308 9.44 12.96 23.60
CA ASP A 308 10.18 11.96 24.40
C ASP A 308 9.28 11.19 25.38
N GLN A 309 8.02 11.57 25.52
CA GLN A 309 7.11 11.05 26.54
C GLN A 309 6.89 9.55 26.43
N GLU A 310 6.72 9.05 25.20
CA GLU A 310 6.48 7.61 24.96
C GLU A 310 7.67 6.76 25.44
N LEU A 311 8.90 7.22 25.21
CA LEU A 311 10.10 6.53 25.73
C LEU A 311 10.19 6.60 27.24
N LEU A 312 9.89 7.76 27.84
CA LEU A 312 9.92 7.93 29.30
C LEU A 312 8.87 7.05 29.99
N HIS A 313 7.69 6.90 29.39
CA HIS A 313 6.64 5.98 29.87
C HIS A 313 7.05 4.51 29.74
N MET A 314 7.71 4.15 28.64
CA MET A 314 8.16 2.76 28.39
C MET A 314 9.25 2.33 29.37
N TYR A 315 10.11 3.26 29.80
CA TYR A 315 11.27 2.98 30.66
C TYR A 315 11.25 3.82 31.95
N PRO A 316 10.32 3.57 32.87
CA PRO A 316 10.25 4.31 34.12
C PRO A 316 11.47 4.00 35.00
N GLY A 317 12.17 5.01 35.43
CA GLY A 317 13.21 4.93 36.45
C GLY A 317 14.65 5.19 36.02
N ASN A 318 15.14 4.69 34.89
CA ASN A 318 16.54 4.91 34.49
C ASN A 318 16.66 5.69 33.16
N VAL A 319 16.47 6.99 33.25
CA VAL A 319 16.55 7.90 32.08
C VAL A 319 17.95 7.90 31.44
N SER A 320 19.01 7.55 32.17
CA SER A 320 20.37 7.55 31.62
C SER A 320 20.58 6.50 30.52
N GLN A 321 19.80 5.41 30.51
CA GLN A 321 19.85 4.38 29.48
C GLN A 321 19.25 4.89 28.15
N LEU A 322 18.39 5.91 28.22
CA LEU A 322 17.72 6.47 27.04
C LEU A 322 18.57 7.49 26.29
N HIS A 323 19.71 7.90 26.84
CA HIS A 323 20.51 8.94 26.24
C HIS A 323 21.19 8.48 24.93
N GLY A 324 20.79 9.11 23.84
CA GLY A 324 21.50 9.07 22.56
C GLY A 324 22.41 10.30 22.40
N ARG A 325 23.39 10.22 21.51
CA ARG A 325 24.34 11.29 21.20
C ARG A 325 23.91 12.08 19.97
N ASP A 326 23.60 13.37 20.14
CA ASP A 326 23.47 14.34 19.07
C ASP A 326 24.75 15.20 19.04
N GLY A 327 25.68 14.79 18.18
CA GLY A 327 27.03 15.33 18.18
C GLY A 327 27.77 15.06 19.49
N ARG A 328 28.02 16.12 20.30
CA ARG A 328 28.71 16.03 21.61
C ARG A 328 27.74 16.00 22.80
N LYS A 329 26.44 16.14 22.58
CA LYS A 329 25.44 16.21 23.63
C LYS A 329 24.72 14.87 23.79
N ASN A 330 24.51 14.47 25.05
CA ASN A 330 23.63 13.37 25.40
C ASN A 330 22.21 13.92 25.56
N VAL A 331 21.25 13.35 24.85
CA VAL A 331 19.85 13.77 24.87
C VAL A 331 18.94 12.56 24.92
N VAL A 332 17.78 12.67 25.57
CA VAL A 332 16.67 11.74 25.36
C VAL A 332 16.07 12.10 24.00
N PRO A 333 15.92 11.15 23.07
CA PRO A 333 15.44 11.50 21.74
C PRO A 333 13.95 11.75 21.71
N SER A 334 13.53 12.61 20.82
CA SER A 334 12.15 12.67 20.36
C SER A 334 11.87 11.49 19.43
N VAL A 335 10.68 10.93 19.56
CA VAL A 335 10.15 9.82 18.79
C VAL A 335 9.28 10.40 17.65
N LEU A 336 9.63 10.09 16.41
CA LEU A 336 8.74 10.32 15.28
C LEU A 336 8.15 8.98 14.87
N SER A 337 6.82 8.89 14.84
CA SER A 337 6.09 7.69 14.39
C SER A 337 5.57 7.91 12.98
N ILE A 338 5.97 7.07 12.05
CA ILE A 338 5.51 7.03 10.67
C ILE A 338 4.83 5.70 10.45
N ASN A 339 3.52 5.69 10.27
CA ASN A 339 2.71 4.47 10.20
C ASN A 339 1.80 4.47 8.97
N GLY A 340 2.00 3.53 8.06
CA GLY A 340 1.25 3.36 6.81
C GLY A 340 0.37 2.12 6.84
N ASP A 341 -0.91 2.27 6.50
CA ASP A 341 -1.86 1.19 6.27
C ASP A 341 -1.66 0.67 4.83
N LEU A 342 -0.95 -0.45 4.69
CA LEU A 342 -0.63 -1.03 3.38
C LEU A 342 -1.85 -1.64 2.71
N ASP A 343 -2.80 -2.15 3.46
CA ASP A 343 -4.03 -2.73 2.91
C ASP A 343 -4.92 -1.63 2.32
N ARG A 344 -5.06 -0.51 3.01
CA ARG A 344 -5.75 0.68 2.49
C ARG A 344 -4.99 1.32 1.32
N GLY A 345 -3.66 1.36 1.39
CA GLY A 345 -2.81 1.80 0.29
C GLY A 345 -2.95 0.93 -0.96
N MET A 346 -3.07 -0.38 -0.78
CA MET A 346 -3.35 -1.32 -1.88
C MET A 346 -4.72 -1.04 -2.51
N LEU A 347 -5.76 -0.80 -1.70
CA LEU A 347 -7.07 -0.39 -2.21
C LEU A 347 -6.99 0.93 -2.99
N ALA A 348 -6.21 1.89 -2.50
CA ALA A 348 -5.98 3.15 -3.20
C ALA A 348 -5.39 2.91 -4.60
N TYR A 349 -4.40 2.04 -4.74
CA TYR A 349 -3.85 1.71 -6.06
C TYR A 349 -4.81 0.94 -6.96
N LEU A 350 -5.67 0.08 -6.41
CA LEU A 350 -6.72 -0.57 -7.20
C LEU A 350 -7.71 0.45 -7.78
N TYR A 351 -8.14 1.42 -6.97
CA TYR A 351 -9.02 2.51 -7.44
C TYR A 351 -8.30 3.46 -8.41
N ASP A 352 -7.05 3.81 -8.15
CA ASP A 352 -6.26 4.69 -9.00
C ASP A 352 -5.96 4.09 -10.38
N SER A 353 -5.74 2.78 -10.41
CA SER A 353 -5.38 2.04 -11.64
C SER A 353 -6.57 1.62 -12.49
N PHE A 354 -7.79 1.68 -11.96
CA PHE A 354 -8.99 1.25 -12.65
C PHE A 354 -9.40 2.27 -13.72
N GLN A 355 -9.53 1.81 -14.96
CA GLN A 355 -9.93 2.63 -16.09
C GLN A 355 -11.01 1.94 -16.94
N LEU A 356 -12.00 2.71 -17.34
CA LEU A 356 -12.98 2.37 -18.35
C LEU A 356 -12.55 3.05 -19.66
N THR A 357 -12.13 2.28 -20.65
CA THR A 357 -11.69 2.82 -21.94
C THR A 357 -12.66 2.38 -23.03
N GLU A 358 -13.00 3.28 -23.94
CA GLU A 358 -13.80 2.95 -25.09
C GLU A 358 -13.04 1.98 -26.02
N ASN A 359 -13.72 0.94 -26.47
CA ASN A 359 -13.14 -0.03 -27.40
C ASN A 359 -13.16 0.57 -28.82
N SER A 360 -12.04 1.15 -29.25
CA SER A 360 -11.90 1.77 -30.56
C SER A 360 -12.08 0.80 -31.75
N PHE A 361 -12.05 -0.51 -31.48
CA PHE A 361 -12.06 -1.56 -32.51
C PHE A 361 -13.45 -2.19 -32.79
N THR A 362 -14.43 -1.99 -31.91
CA THR A 362 -15.76 -2.50 -32.13
C THR A 362 -16.73 -1.36 -32.46
N ARG A 363 -17.36 -1.42 -33.64
CA ARG A 363 -18.45 -0.50 -34.02
C ARG A 363 -19.69 -0.57 -33.10
N LYS A 364 -19.67 -1.39 -32.08
CA LYS A 364 -20.68 -1.45 -31.01
C LYS A 364 -20.36 -0.40 -29.96
N LYS A 365 -21.11 0.69 -30.00
CA LYS A 365 -20.95 1.93 -29.20
C LYS A 365 -20.99 1.77 -27.67
N ASN A 366 -21.17 0.59 -27.09
CA ASN A 366 -21.40 0.42 -25.62
C ASN A 366 -20.53 -0.64 -24.95
N LEU A 367 -19.42 -1.07 -25.55
CA LEU A 367 -18.53 -2.04 -24.89
C LEU A 367 -17.30 -1.35 -24.34
N HIS A 368 -17.38 -0.90 -23.10
CA HIS A 368 -16.21 -0.34 -22.41
C HIS A 368 -15.23 -1.46 -22.02
N ARG A 369 -13.96 -1.26 -22.35
CA ARG A 369 -12.88 -2.11 -21.89
C ARG A 369 -12.54 -1.71 -20.44
N LYS A 370 -12.65 -2.67 -19.53
CA LYS A 370 -12.27 -2.53 -18.13
C LYS A 370 -10.81 -2.97 -17.97
N VAL A 371 -9.98 -2.11 -17.41
CA VAL A 371 -8.55 -2.41 -17.22
C VAL A 371 -8.05 -1.91 -15.89
N LEU A 372 -7.24 -2.73 -15.21
CA LEU A 372 -6.45 -2.34 -14.05
C LEU A 372 -5.03 -2.04 -14.51
N LYS A 373 -4.65 -0.75 -14.54
CA LYS A 373 -3.30 -0.30 -14.94
C LYS A 373 -2.37 -0.15 -13.74
N LEU A 374 -2.23 -1.20 -12.94
CA LEU A 374 -1.25 -1.18 -11.84
C LEU A 374 0.17 -0.95 -12.39
N HIS A 375 0.94 -0.19 -11.64
CA HIS A 375 2.35 0.07 -11.95
C HIS A 375 3.12 -1.26 -12.12
N PRO A 376 4.09 -1.36 -13.06
CA PRO A 376 4.80 -2.61 -13.32
C PRO A 376 5.47 -3.23 -12.09
N CYS A 377 5.95 -2.45 -11.13
CA CYS A 377 6.48 -2.96 -9.87
C CYS A 377 5.41 -3.64 -9.02
N LEU A 378 4.19 -3.09 -9.00
CA LEU A 378 3.09 -3.56 -8.15
C LEU A 378 2.25 -4.66 -8.80
N ALA A 379 2.15 -4.70 -10.15
CA ALA A 379 1.35 -5.70 -10.86
C ALA A 379 1.66 -7.13 -10.39
N PRO A 380 0.65 -7.94 -9.97
CA PRO A 380 0.88 -9.28 -9.44
C PRO A 380 1.57 -10.23 -10.43
N ILE A 381 1.08 -10.18 -11.66
CA ILE A 381 1.57 -11.02 -12.77
C ILE A 381 2.14 -10.12 -13.85
N LYS A 382 3.35 -10.44 -14.32
CA LYS A 382 4.04 -9.64 -15.33
C LYS A 382 3.66 -10.06 -16.75
N VAL A 383 3.46 -11.36 -16.98
CA VAL A 383 3.17 -11.90 -18.32
C VAL A 383 2.23 -13.09 -18.24
N ALA A 384 1.33 -13.23 -19.21
CA ALA A 384 0.54 -14.42 -19.46
C ALA A 384 1.08 -15.15 -20.70
N LEU A 385 1.13 -16.47 -20.63
CA LEU A 385 1.49 -17.33 -21.75
C LEU A 385 0.28 -18.12 -22.21
N ASP A 386 -0.06 -17.98 -23.49
CA ASP A 386 -1.19 -18.67 -24.13
C ASP A 386 -0.79 -19.38 -25.40
N MET A 387 -1.61 -20.38 -25.75
CA MET A 387 -1.50 -21.11 -27.02
C MET A 387 -2.53 -20.58 -28.01
N GLY A 388 -2.09 -20.34 -29.22
CA GLY A 388 -2.96 -20.08 -30.36
C GLY A 388 -3.25 -21.34 -31.19
N LYS A 389 -3.36 -21.15 -32.51
CA LYS A 389 -3.54 -22.25 -33.44
C LYS A 389 -2.23 -23.03 -33.62
N GLY A 390 -2.33 -24.36 -33.71
CA GLY A 390 -1.20 -25.25 -33.94
C GLY A 390 -1.29 -26.58 -33.16
N PRO A 391 -0.28 -27.44 -33.24
CA PRO A 391 -0.24 -28.71 -32.55
C PRO A 391 -0.12 -28.48 -31.03
N THR A 392 -1.13 -28.95 -30.30
CA THR A 392 -1.32 -28.63 -28.86
C THR A 392 -0.19 -29.15 -27.99
N VAL A 393 0.40 -30.30 -28.29
CA VAL A 393 1.44 -30.92 -27.45
C VAL A 393 2.73 -30.12 -27.54
N GLU A 394 3.18 -29.83 -28.75
CA GLU A 394 4.41 -29.08 -29.04
C GLU A 394 4.30 -27.64 -28.53
N LEU A 395 3.17 -26.98 -28.78
CA LEU A 395 2.93 -25.63 -28.28
C LEU A 395 2.96 -25.56 -26.74
N ARG A 396 2.38 -26.57 -26.06
CA ARG A 396 2.41 -26.67 -24.60
C ARG A 396 3.83 -26.85 -24.08
N GLN A 397 4.66 -27.66 -24.75
CA GLN A 397 6.07 -27.83 -24.36
C GLN A 397 6.85 -26.51 -24.49
N VAL A 398 6.65 -25.76 -25.56
CA VAL A 398 7.28 -24.43 -25.73
C VAL A 398 6.80 -23.45 -24.65
N CYS A 399 5.48 -23.41 -24.39
CA CYS A 399 4.93 -22.58 -23.30
C CYS A 399 5.56 -22.92 -21.96
N GLN A 400 5.69 -24.21 -21.63
CA GLN A 400 6.26 -24.67 -20.36
C GLN A 400 7.76 -24.35 -20.26
N GLY A 401 8.51 -24.48 -21.35
CA GLY A 401 9.92 -24.08 -21.40
C GLY A 401 10.09 -22.59 -21.12
N LEU A 402 9.34 -21.75 -21.82
CA LEU A 402 9.37 -20.30 -21.60
C LEU A 402 8.85 -19.90 -20.18
N PHE A 403 7.84 -20.60 -19.67
CA PHE A 403 7.33 -20.40 -18.31
C PHE A 403 8.43 -20.61 -17.28
N ASN A 404 9.16 -21.71 -17.35
CA ASN A 404 10.26 -22.02 -16.42
C ASN A 404 11.38 -20.99 -16.53
N GLU A 405 11.79 -20.63 -17.74
CA GLU A 405 12.86 -19.63 -17.99
C GLU A 405 12.52 -18.26 -17.37
N LEU A 406 11.27 -17.83 -17.49
CA LEU A 406 10.81 -16.56 -16.93
C LEU A 406 10.72 -16.60 -15.40
N LEU A 407 10.23 -17.71 -14.82
CA LEU A 407 10.20 -17.89 -13.36
C LEU A 407 11.59 -17.91 -12.73
N GLU A 408 12.55 -18.61 -13.35
CA GLU A 408 13.96 -18.63 -12.92
C GLU A 408 14.58 -17.22 -12.94
N SER A 409 14.09 -16.36 -13.82
CA SER A 409 14.50 -14.95 -13.91
C SER A 409 13.73 -14.03 -12.95
N GLY A 410 12.88 -14.58 -12.06
CA GLY A 410 12.10 -13.81 -11.09
C GLY A 410 10.91 -13.05 -11.70
N ILE A 411 10.46 -13.42 -12.90
CA ILE A 411 9.31 -12.82 -13.58
C ILE A 411 8.08 -13.67 -13.29
N SER A 412 7.03 -13.08 -12.69
CA SER A 412 5.78 -13.79 -12.41
C SER A 412 4.98 -14.02 -13.69
N VAL A 413 4.55 -15.28 -13.91
CA VAL A 413 3.92 -15.74 -15.14
C VAL A 413 2.56 -16.36 -14.86
N TRP A 414 1.56 -16.04 -15.67
CA TRP A 414 0.26 -16.72 -15.68
C TRP A 414 0.26 -17.83 -16.72
N PRO A 415 -0.03 -19.10 -16.34
CA PRO A 415 -0.02 -20.22 -17.26
C PRO A 415 -1.35 -20.38 -17.99
N GLY A 416 -1.72 -19.41 -18.83
CA GLY A 416 -2.97 -19.41 -19.59
C GLY A 416 -3.12 -20.63 -20.52
N TYR A 417 -2.01 -21.16 -20.99
CA TYR A 417 -1.96 -22.36 -21.82
C TYR A 417 -2.48 -23.65 -21.12
N LEU A 418 -2.69 -23.61 -19.82
CA LEU A 418 -3.30 -24.71 -19.05
C LEU A 418 -4.82 -24.61 -18.97
N GLU A 419 -5.40 -23.46 -19.37
CA GLU A 419 -6.84 -23.27 -19.32
C GLU A 419 -7.50 -24.07 -20.43
N THR A 420 -8.53 -24.85 -20.05
CA THR A 420 -9.25 -25.74 -21.00
C THR A 420 -10.43 -25.06 -21.67
N ALA A 421 -10.87 -23.91 -21.15
CA ALA A 421 -11.99 -23.17 -21.71
C ALA A 421 -11.58 -22.45 -22.99
N GLN A 422 -12.26 -22.76 -24.11
CA GLN A 422 -12.09 -22.04 -25.37
C GLN A 422 -12.72 -20.65 -25.26
N SER A 423 -11.91 -19.66 -24.85
CA SER A 423 -12.30 -18.26 -24.88
C SER A 423 -11.85 -17.61 -26.19
N SER A 424 -12.63 -16.65 -26.69
CA SER A 424 -12.13 -15.82 -27.79
C SER A 424 -10.91 -15.01 -27.33
N LEU A 425 -10.01 -14.65 -28.27
CA LEU A 425 -8.85 -13.81 -27.92
C LEU A 425 -9.25 -12.48 -27.27
N GLU A 426 -10.41 -11.92 -27.62
CA GLU A 426 -10.91 -10.70 -27.00
C GLU A 426 -11.33 -10.91 -25.55
N GLN A 427 -12.00 -12.00 -25.23
CA GLN A 427 -12.34 -12.38 -23.86
C GLN A 427 -11.11 -12.65 -23.01
N LEU A 428 -10.11 -13.31 -23.61
CA LEU A 428 -8.84 -13.58 -22.98
C LEU A 428 -8.10 -12.28 -22.62
N TYR A 429 -7.99 -11.35 -23.57
CA TYR A 429 -7.36 -10.06 -23.34
C TYR A 429 -8.12 -9.22 -22.29
N SER A 430 -9.46 -9.23 -22.34
CA SER A 430 -10.28 -8.56 -21.32
C SER A 430 -10.02 -9.13 -19.92
N LYS A 431 -9.94 -10.47 -19.80
CA LYS A 431 -9.60 -11.13 -18.56
C LYS A 431 -8.24 -10.69 -18.02
N TYR A 432 -7.20 -10.67 -18.87
CA TYR A 432 -5.84 -10.30 -18.45
C TYR A 432 -5.70 -8.81 -18.15
N ASP A 433 -6.43 -7.96 -18.86
CA ASP A 433 -6.50 -6.53 -18.55
C ASP A 433 -7.13 -6.26 -17.18
N GLU A 434 -8.17 -7.00 -16.80
CA GLU A 434 -8.79 -6.96 -15.47
C GLU A 434 -7.90 -7.58 -14.38
N MET A 435 -7.02 -8.54 -14.73
CA MET A 435 -6.02 -9.12 -13.83
C MET A 435 -4.77 -8.25 -13.68
N SER A 436 -4.70 -7.15 -14.42
CA SER A 436 -3.53 -6.27 -14.47
C SER A 436 -2.25 -6.90 -15.01
N ILE A 437 -2.36 -7.89 -15.89
CA ILE A 437 -1.21 -8.55 -16.53
C ILE A 437 -0.59 -7.59 -17.56
N LEU A 438 0.72 -7.33 -17.46
CA LEU A 438 1.38 -6.31 -18.28
C LEU A 438 1.48 -6.70 -19.75
N PHE A 439 1.81 -7.98 -20.00
CA PHE A 439 2.01 -8.51 -21.34
C PHE A 439 1.33 -9.86 -21.51
N THR A 440 0.85 -10.11 -22.70
CA THR A 440 0.36 -11.43 -23.12
C THR A 440 1.22 -11.94 -24.27
N VAL A 441 1.75 -13.13 -24.11
CA VAL A 441 2.52 -13.85 -25.13
C VAL A 441 1.63 -14.94 -25.70
N LEU A 442 1.42 -14.91 -27.02
CA LEU A 442 0.69 -15.94 -27.73
C LEU A 442 1.69 -16.77 -28.57
N ILE A 443 1.73 -18.06 -28.29
CA ILE A 443 2.59 -19.05 -28.97
C ILE A 443 1.72 -19.79 -29.97
N THR A 444 2.17 -19.85 -31.23
CA THR A 444 1.43 -20.44 -32.37
C THR A 444 2.31 -21.41 -33.16
N ASP A 445 1.76 -22.02 -34.20
CA ASP A 445 2.51 -22.81 -35.18
C ASP A 445 3.69 -22.05 -35.79
N ALA A 446 3.53 -20.78 -36.10
CA ALA A 446 4.62 -19.92 -36.56
C ALA A 446 5.79 -19.85 -35.54
N THR A 447 5.51 -19.99 -34.26
CA THR A 447 6.58 -20.05 -33.25
C THR A 447 7.42 -21.34 -33.37
N LEU A 448 6.78 -22.45 -33.75
CA LEU A 448 7.51 -23.73 -33.96
C LEU A 448 8.37 -23.67 -35.21
N GLU A 449 7.94 -22.95 -36.26
CA GLU A 449 8.62 -22.85 -37.53
C GLU A 449 9.79 -21.86 -37.50
N ASN A 450 9.62 -20.70 -36.91
CA ASN A 450 10.55 -19.58 -37.02
C ASN A 450 10.89 -18.88 -35.70
N GLY A 451 10.39 -19.39 -34.57
CA GLY A 451 10.64 -18.83 -33.25
C GLY A 451 9.91 -17.50 -32.95
N LEU A 452 8.98 -17.06 -33.81
CA LEU A 452 8.28 -15.80 -33.62
C LEU A 452 7.05 -15.98 -32.73
N ILE A 453 6.90 -15.09 -31.74
CA ILE A 453 5.75 -15.01 -30.85
C ILE A 453 5.00 -13.70 -31.07
N HIS A 454 3.73 -13.66 -30.68
CA HIS A 454 2.95 -12.43 -30.61
C HIS A 454 2.95 -11.92 -29.17
N LEU A 455 3.48 -10.72 -28.97
CA LEU A 455 3.47 -10.01 -27.69
C LEU A 455 2.43 -8.88 -27.74
N ARG A 456 1.49 -8.87 -26.76
CA ARG A 456 0.52 -7.78 -26.59
C ARG A 456 0.80 -7.03 -25.28
N SER A 457 0.87 -5.71 -25.37
CA SER A 457 0.94 -4.83 -24.18
C SER A 457 -0.48 -4.52 -23.67
N ARG A 458 -0.66 -4.60 -22.35
CA ARG A 458 -1.87 -4.15 -21.63
C ARG A 458 -2.13 -2.65 -21.85
N ASP A 459 -1.09 -1.84 -21.73
CA ASP A 459 -1.21 -0.39 -21.65
C ASP A 459 -1.51 0.26 -23.01
N THR A 460 -0.83 -0.20 -24.04
CA THR A 460 -1.00 0.32 -25.40
C THR A 460 -1.94 -0.50 -26.28
N THR A 461 -2.28 -1.73 -25.87
CA THR A 461 -3.01 -2.74 -26.66
C THR A 461 -2.31 -3.16 -27.96
N MET A 462 -1.12 -2.62 -28.23
CA MET A 462 -0.34 -2.94 -29.42
C MET A 462 0.14 -4.39 -29.37
N LYS A 463 0.16 -4.99 -30.55
CA LYS A 463 0.66 -6.35 -30.78
C LYS A 463 1.91 -6.25 -31.63
N GLU A 464 2.96 -6.87 -31.15
CA GLU A 464 4.27 -6.90 -31.80
C GLU A 464 4.70 -8.35 -31.98
N MET A 465 5.45 -8.61 -33.04
CA MET A 465 6.10 -9.89 -33.24
C MET A 465 7.57 -9.79 -32.79
N MET A 466 8.01 -10.75 -32.00
CA MET A 466 9.41 -10.86 -31.61
C MET A 466 9.86 -12.32 -31.55
N HIS A 467 11.16 -12.54 -31.60
CA HIS A 467 11.71 -13.88 -31.43
C HIS A 467 11.63 -14.29 -29.95
N ILE A 468 11.23 -15.53 -29.67
CA ILE A 468 11.00 -16.07 -28.33
C ILE A 468 12.23 -15.88 -27.40
N SER A 469 13.44 -16.02 -27.93
CA SER A 469 14.69 -15.83 -27.15
C SER A 469 14.90 -14.41 -26.62
N LYS A 470 14.16 -13.41 -27.14
CA LYS A 470 14.28 -12.01 -26.69
C LYS A 470 13.25 -11.63 -25.62
N VAL A 471 12.26 -12.48 -25.35
CA VAL A 471 11.15 -12.18 -24.45
C VAL A 471 11.64 -11.92 -23.02
N LYS A 472 12.51 -12.76 -22.50
CA LYS A 472 13.10 -12.64 -21.17
C LYS A 472 13.83 -11.31 -20.99
N ASP A 473 14.75 -11.01 -21.89
CA ASP A 473 15.55 -9.78 -21.83
C ASP A 473 14.69 -8.53 -21.95
N PHE A 474 13.69 -8.54 -22.82
CA PHE A 474 12.72 -7.46 -22.97
C PHE A 474 11.95 -7.23 -21.68
N LEU A 475 11.34 -8.27 -21.09
CA LEU A 475 10.57 -8.16 -19.86
C LEU A 475 11.44 -7.72 -18.67
N THR A 476 12.64 -8.28 -18.53
CA THR A 476 13.60 -7.88 -17.48
C THR A 476 13.95 -6.41 -17.60
N LYS A 477 14.27 -5.95 -18.79
CA LYS A 477 14.59 -4.54 -19.06
C LYS A 477 13.39 -3.62 -18.77
N TYR A 478 12.19 -4.00 -19.19
CA TYR A 478 10.97 -3.23 -18.97
C TYR A 478 10.68 -3.05 -17.48
N ILE A 479 10.71 -4.17 -16.71
CA ILE A 479 10.46 -4.15 -15.26
C ILE A 479 11.53 -3.36 -14.51
N SER A 480 12.80 -3.52 -14.90
CA SER A 480 13.91 -2.79 -14.28
C SER A 480 13.84 -1.29 -14.56
N SER A 481 13.43 -0.90 -15.76
CA SER A 481 13.24 0.51 -16.12
C SER A 481 12.14 1.15 -15.31
N ALA A 482 11.03 0.44 -15.06
CA ALA A 482 9.93 0.93 -14.25
C ALA A 482 10.29 1.14 -12.76
N LYS A 483 11.34 0.49 -12.24
CA LYS A 483 11.84 0.74 -10.87
C LYS A 483 12.55 2.07 -10.73
N ASN A 484 13.11 2.58 -11.81
CA ASN A 484 13.96 3.76 -11.82
C ASN A 484 13.20 5.07 -12.14
N VAL A 485 11.93 4.97 -12.48
CA VAL A 485 11.01 6.09 -12.67
C VAL A 485 10.27 6.37 -11.37
#